data_7314c41dd83a344a23cd06d3d1eac041
#
_entry.id   7314c41dd83a344a23cd06d3d1eac041
#
_cell.length_a   1.000
_cell.length_b   1.000
_cell.length_c   1.000
_cell.angle_alpha   90.00
_cell.angle_beta   90.00
_cell.angle_gamma   90.00
#
_symmetry.space_group_name_H-M   'P 1'
#
loop_
_entity.id
_entity.type
_entity.pdbx_description
1 polymer ?
#
loop_
_entity_poly.entity_id
_entity_poly.type
_entity_poly.pdbx_seq_one_letter_code
_entity_poly.pdbx_strand_id
1 'polypeptide(L)'
;MPNAYVSGTGYYVPERIVTNDDLAREYGIDTNHEWIVKRTGIEARRYAPEGVGTADLAVHAAEMAIKNAGIDKHDLDMIVFATLSPEHCFPGSGVYLQQKLGLCDGPNAKFIPALDVRNQCSGFLYALSTATSMIKSGAVKHVLVVGAETHSAALDLSTRGRTVSSLFGDGAGAVVLSATEEDRGIRRWKLGADGRYADTLAQRIWDIRKRPFIPVDENGIGQVQPEMMFAQMDGKTVFKNAVERMIGVLFEVLAPEKLTGLDIDLFVFHQANLRINQYIQQTLAIPDEKMVHNIERYGNTTAATIPILLAEAVESGKLKPGMKVAMVAFGSGFTWGAAVCDW
;
A
#
# COMPACT_ATOMS: atom_id res chain seq x y z
N MET A 1 25.05 -0.63 -15.46
CA MET A 1 24.28 -0.11 -14.32
C MET A 1 23.67 -1.32 -13.62
N PRO A 2 23.75 -1.42 -12.30
CA PRO A 2 23.18 -2.55 -11.60
C PRO A 2 21.68 -2.64 -11.81
N ASN A 3 21.11 -3.85 -11.71
CA ASN A 3 19.69 -4.07 -11.60
C ASN A 3 19.26 -4.02 -10.13
N ALA A 4 17.97 -3.84 -9.88
CA ALA A 4 17.38 -3.87 -8.54
C ALA A 4 16.42 -5.06 -8.45
N TYR A 5 16.65 -5.96 -7.50
CA TYR A 5 15.79 -7.11 -7.29
C TYR A 5 15.24 -7.16 -5.87
N VAL A 6 14.13 -7.82 -5.67
CA VAL A 6 13.56 -8.06 -4.33
C VAL A 6 14.36 -9.19 -3.68
N SER A 7 15.17 -8.85 -2.67
CA SER A 7 16.00 -9.82 -1.93
C SER A 7 15.29 -10.37 -0.69
N GLY A 8 14.30 -9.65 -0.15
CA GLY A 8 13.52 -10.11 0.99
C GLY A 8 12.17 -9.43 1.05
N THR A 9 11.19 -10.14 1.63
CA THR A 9 9.83 -9.66 1.84
C THR A 9 9.41 -9.86 3.28
N GLY A 10 8.52 -9.02 3.79
CA GLY A 10 7.94 -9.17 5.11
C GLY A 10 6.60 -8.46 5.20
N TYR A 11 5.77 -8.89 6.13
CA TYR A 11 4.48 -8.25 6.40
C TYR A 11 4.09 -8.38 7.87
N TYR A 12 3.17 -7.53 8.26
CA TYR A 12 2.50 -7.61 9.55
C TYR A 12 1.08 -7.08 9.44
N VAL A 13 0.15 -7.78 10.04
CA VAL A 13 -1.23 -7.32 10.22
C VAL A 13 -1.61 -7.42 11.69
N PRO A 14 -2.36 -6.44 12.25
CA PRO A 14 -2.77 -6.48 13.64
C PRO A 14 -3.54 -7.77 13.99
N GLU A 15 -3.43 -8.21 15.25
CA GLU A 15 -4.09 -9.44 15.72
C GLU A 15 -5.61 -9.32 15.75
N ARG A 16 -6.13 -8.11 16.07
CA ARG A 16 -7.58 -7.88 16.19
C ARG A 16 -8.26 -8.05 14.83
N ILE A 17 -9.07 -9.08 14.72
CA ILE A 17 -9.97 -9.29 13.58
C ILE A 17 -11.25 -8.50 13.83
N VAL A 18 -11.69 -7.72 12.86
CA VAL A 18 -12.97 -7.03 12.83
C VAL A 18 -13.77 -7.56 11.65
N THR A 19 -14.81 -8.36 11.94
CA THR A 19 -15.70 -8.92 10.93
C THR A 19 -16.70 -7.87 10.43
N ASN A 20 -17.44 -8.20 9.38
CA ASN A 20 -18.50 -7.31 8.89
C ASN A 20 -19.62 -7.15 9.93
N ASP A 21 -19.92 -8.18 10.70
CA ASP A 21 -20.95 -8.14 11.74
C ASP A 21 -20.47 -7.34 12.97
N ASP A 22 -19.16 -7.30 13.23
CA ASP A 22 -18.59 -6.45 14.28
C ASP A 22 -18.80 -4.97 13.97
N LEU A 23 -18.76 -4.56 12.70
CA LEU A 23 -19.06 -3.17 12.32
C LEU A 23 -20.48 -2.74 12.72
N ALA A 24 -21.45 -3.62 12.56
CA ALA A 24 -22.81 -3.36 13.02
C ALA A 24 -22.92 -3.45 14.55
N ARG A 25 -22.35 -4.48 15.16
CA ARG A 25 -22.48 -4.77 16.60
C ARG A 25 -21.72 -3.76 17.47
N GLU A 26 -20.47 -3.46 17.15
CA GLU A 26 -19.60 -2.63 18.01
C GLU A 26 -19.76 -1.14 17.75
N TYR A 27 -19.99 -0.75 16.48
CA TYR A 27 -20.05 0.64 16.06
C TYR A 27 -21.44 1.13 15.67
N GLY A 28 -22.45 0.26 15.67
CA GLY A 28 -23.83 0.62 15.33
C GLY A 28 -24.04 1.03 13.88
N ILE A 29 -23.16 0.59 12.98
CA ILE A 29 -23.28 0.91 11.55
C ILE A 29 -24.42 0.09 10.96
N ASP A 30 -25.35 0.74 10.25
CA ASP A 30 -26.44 0.08 9.52
C ASP A 30 -25.90 -0.69 8.30
N THR A 31 -25.37 -1.89 8.54
CA THR A 31 -24.77 -2.79 7.57
C THR A 31 -24.88 -4.23 8.02
N ASN A 32 -24.53 -5.18 7.16
CA ASN A 32 -24.41 -6.59 7.48
C ASN A 32 -23.37 -7.30 6.58
N HIS A 33 -23.01 -8.51 6.94
CA HIS A 33 -22.01 -9.32 6.22
C HIS A 33 -22.35 -9.46 4.73
N GLU A 34 -23.58 -9.84 4.40
CA GLU A 34 -24.00 -10.07 3.00
C GLU A 34 -23.88 -8.80 2.15
N TRP A 35 -24.29 -7.64 2.70
CA TRP A 35 -24.24 -6.36 2.00
C TRP A 35 -22.79 -5.97 1.64
N ILE A 36 -21.85 -6.17 2.57
CA ILE A 36 -20.42 -5.83 2.36
C ILE A 36 -19.79 -6.82 1.38
N VAL A 37 -19.91 -8.13 1.61
CA VAL A 37 -19.30 -9.16 0.76
C VAL A 37 -19.78 -9.05 -0.69
N LYS A 38 -21.09 -8.86 -0.89
CA LYS A 38 -21.65 -8.71 -2.24
C LYS A 38 -21.02 -7.55 -3.02
N ARG A 39 -20.65 -6.45 -2.34
CA ARG A 39 -20.10 -5.24 -2.98
C ARG A 39 -18.59 -5.24 -3.09
N THR A 40 -17.90 -5.86 -2.15
CA THR A 40 -16.45 -5.66 -1.96
C THR A 40 -15.65 -6.96 -1.97
N GLY A 41 -16.28 -8.08 -1.61
CA GLY A 41 -15.60 -9.34 -1.33
C GLY A 41 -14.92 -9.39 0.04
N ILE A 42 -15.05 -8.35 0.88
CA ILE A 42 -14.40 -8.26 2.19
C ILE A 42 -15.25 -8.96 3.25
N GLU A 43 -14.66 -9.90 3.98
CA GLU A 43 -15.29 -10.63 5.08
C GLU A 43 -14.85 -10.08 6.44
N ALA A 44 -13.56 -9.70 6.52
CA ALA A 44 -12.95 -9.15 7.72
C ALA A 44 -11.85 -8.14 7.37
N ARG A 45 -11.41 -7.40 8.38
CA ARG A 45 -10.22 -6.54 8.33
C ARG A 45 -9.49 -6.61 9.66
N ARG A 46 -8.32 -5.98 9.73
CA ARG A 46 -7.53 -5.89 10.95
C ARG A 46 -7.50 -4.45 11.42
N TYR A 47 -7.63 -4.24 12.71
CA TYR A 47 -7.51 -2.93 13.34
C TYR A 47 -6.41 -2.94 14.39
N ALA A 48 -5.53 -1.97 14.30
CA ALA A 48 -4.49 -1.73 15.30
C ALA A 48 -5.13 -1.26 16.62
N PRO A 49 -4.57 -1.64 17.77
CA PRO A 49 -5.01 -1.09 19.04
C PRO A 49 -4.65 0.40 19.16
N GLU A 50 -5.34 1.11 20.08
CA GLU A 50 -5.00 2.48 20.42
C GLU A 50 -3.53 2.61 20.84
N GLY A 51 -2.87 3.67 20.41
CA GLY A 51 -1.45 3.93 20.68
C GLY A 51 -0.48 3.26 19.72
N VAL A 52 -0.97 2.44 18.78
CA VAL A 52 -0.15 1.80 17.72
C VAL A 52 -0.32 2.56 16.42
N GLY A 53 0.76 3.15 15.93
CA GLY A 53 0.81 3.92 14.69
C GLY A 53 1.32 3.11 13.50
N THR A 54 1.39 3.77 12.36
CA THR A 54 1.77 3.16 11.08
C THR A 54 3.23 2.66 11.09
N ALA A 55 4.16 3.41 11.69
CA ALA A 55 5.55 2.96 11.81
C ALA A 55 5.72 1.81 12.81
N ASP A 56 4.82 1.66 13.80
CA ASP A 56 4.83 0.49 14.71
C ASP A 56 4.50 -0.79 13.95
N LEU A 57 3.51 -0.76 13.06
CA LEU A 57 3.19 -1.90 12.20
C LEU A 57 4.35 -2.17 11.23
N ALA A 58 4.93 -1.12 10.68
CA ALA A 58 6.01 -1.20 9.71
C ALA A 58 7.30 -1.84 10.24
N VAL A 59 7.62 -1.67 11.54
CA VAL A 59 8.80 -2.29 12.15
C VAL A 59 8.78 -3.80 11.99
N HIS A 60 7.67 -4.46 12.28
CA HIS A 60 7.54 -5.91 12.18
C HIS A 60 7.71 -6.41 10.74
N ALA A 61 7.09 -5.73 9.78
CA ALA A 61 7.25 -6.04 8.36
C ALA A 61 8.69 -5.82 7.87
N ALA A 62 9.32 -4.73 8.31
CA ALA A 62 10.70 -4.37 7.96
C ALA A 62 11.70 -5.40 8.51
N GLU A 63 11.61 -5.76 9.79
CA GLU A 63 12.47 -6.77 10.41
C GLU A 63 12.38 -8.12 9.71
N MET A 64 11.15 -8.55 9.36
CA MET A 64 10.94 -9.77 8.59
C MET A 64 11.57 -9.67 7.19
N ALA A 65 11.41 -8.55 6.48
CA ALA A 65 11.98 -8.35 5.15
C ALA A 65 13.52 -8.33 5.17
N ILE A 66 14.12 -7.65 6.15
CA ILE A 66 15.58 -7.61 6.35
C ILE A 66 16.13 -9.00 6.64
N LYS A 67 15.48 -9.74 7.56
CA LYS A 67 15.84 -11.13 7.87
C LYS A 67 15.78 -12.04 6.63
N ASN A 68 14.70 -11.93 5.86
CA ASN A 68 14.49 -12.74 4.66
C ASN A 68 15.43 -12.35 3.51
N ALA A 69 15.93 -11.09 3.49
CA ALA A 69 16.98 -10.65 2.59
C ALA A 69 18.37 -11.20 2.97
N GLY A 70 18.54 -11.72 4.17
CA GLY A 70 19.82 -12.24 4.67
C GLY A 70 20.88 -11.16 4.92
N ILE A 71 20.46 -9.93 5.21
CA ILE A 71 21.35 -8.79 5.48
C ILE A 71 21.19 -8.30 6.92
N ASP A 72 22.17 -7.55 7.43
CA ASP A 72 22.01 -6.79 8.67
C ASP A 72 21.25 -5.48 8.39
N LYS A 73 20.50 -4.97 9.37
CA LYS A 73 19.80 -3.68 9.23
C LYS A 73 20.74 -2.51 8.91
N HIS A 74 21.99 -2.58 9.36
CA HIS A 74 23.00 -1.56 9.08
C HIS A 74 23.60 -1.67 7.66
N ASP A 75 23.25 -2.72 6.88
CA ASP A 75 23.56 -2.75 5.44
C ASP A 75 22.60 -1.89 4.62
N LEU A 76 21.44 -1.53 5.17
CA LEU A 76 20.49 -0.64 4.49
C LEU A 76 21.12 0.73 4.22
N ASP A 77 20.88 1.26 3.02
CA ASP A 77 21.37 2.57 2.59
C ASP A 77 20.26 3.62 2.54
N MET A 78 19.00 3.22 2.49
CA MET A 78 17.85 4.12 2.41
C MET A 78 16.56 3.44 2.86
N ILE A 79 15.62 4.21 3.39
CA ILE A 79 14.23 3.83 3.61
C ILE A 79 13.34 4.65 2.67
N VAL A 80 12.41 3.98 1.95
CA VAL A 80 11.34 4.63 1.21
C VAL A 80 10.01 4.13 1.76
N PHE A 81 9.26 5.01 2.38
CA PHE A 81 8.04 4.69 3.13
C PHE A 81 6.81 5.24 2.42
N ALA A 82 5.92 4.38 1.97
CA ALA A 82 4.65 4.76 1.35
C ALA A 82 3.51 4.66 2.37
N THR A 83 2.87 5.78 2.67
CA THR A 83 1.69 5.84 3.54
C THR A 83 0.83 7.06 3.24
N LEU A 84 -0.47 6.96 3.51
CA LEU A 84 -1.38 8.11 3.59
C LEU A 84 -1.82 8.40 5.02
N SER A 85 -1.51 7.51 5.96
CA SER A 85 -1.85 7.60 7.39
C SER A 85 -0.60 7.70 8.27
N PRO A 86 0.25 8.74 8.08
CA PRO A 86 1.42 8.95 8.91
C PRO A 86 0.99 9.26 10.35
N GLU A 87 1.84 8.98 11.34
CA GLU A 87 1.60 9.26 12.75
C GLU A 87 1.29 10.73 12.98
N HIS A 88 1.97 11.61 12.27
CA HIS A 88 1.86 13.06 12.37
C HIS A 88 1.89 13.71 10.99
N CYS A 89 1.45 14.96 10.92
CA CYS A 89 1.58 15.76 9.70
C CYS A 89 3.05 15.87 9.24
N PHE A 90 3.94 15.99 10.21
CA PHE A 90 5.41 15.90 10.10
C PHE A 90 6.02 15.56 11.46
N PRO A 91 7.22 14.95 11.56
CA PRO A 91 7.99 14.41 10.44
C PRO A 91 7.31 13.18 9.81
N GLY A 92 7.88 12.64 8.71
CA GLY A 92 7.35 11.47 8.03
C GLY A 92 7.56 10.18 8.81
N SER A 93 6.78 9.14 8.47
CA SER A 93 6.83 7.81 9.11
C SER A 93 8.16 7.08 8.87
N GLY A 94 8.88 7.40 7.78
CA GLY A 94 10.18 6.81 7.49
C GLY A 94 11.24 7.10 8.54
N VAL A 95 11.26 8.30 9.14
CA VAL A 95 12.21 8.62 10.23
C VAL A 95 11.81 7.96 11.55
N TYR A 96 10.51 7.78 11.80
CA TYR A 96 10.04 6.99 12.95
C TYR A 96 10.42 5.51 12.80
N LEU A 97 10.28 4.95 11.60
CA LEU A 97 10.73 3.59 11.32
C LEU A 97 12.23 3.43 11.53
N GLN A 98 13.05 4.41 11.05
CA GLN A 98 14.49 4.41 11.28
C GLN A 98 14.84 4.36 12.77
N GLN A 99 14.16 5.18 13.57
CA GLN A 99 14.33 5.21 15.03
C GLN A 99 13.94 3.85 15.65
N LYS A 100 12.76 3.34 15.30
CA LYS A 100 12.22 2.09 15.86
C LYS A 100 13.06 0.86 15.49
N LEU A 101 13.68 0.84 14.31
CA LEU A 101 14.68 -0.17 13.94
C LEU A 101 15.99 -0.04 14.71
N GLY A 102 16.18 1.03 15.50
CA GLY A 102 17.42 1.29 16.25
C GLY A 102 18.63 1.53 15.34
N LEU A 103 18.43 2.08 14.15
CA LEU A 103 19.53 2.36 13.21
C LEU A 103 20.43 3.50 13.68
N CYS A 104 19.87 4.43 14.46
CA CYS A 104 20.58 5.61 14.94
C CYS A 104 21.25 5.39 16.32
N ASP A 105 21.18 4.16 16.87
CA ASP A 105 21.59 3.87 18.23
C ASP A 105 22.92 3.13 18.30
N GLY A 106 23.66 3.37 19.39
CA GLY A 106 24.88 2.64 19.73
C GLY A 106 26.10 2.96 18.84
N PRO A 107 27.16 2.16 18.97
CA PRO A 107 28.45 2.42 18.31
C PRO A 107 28.40 2.18 16.78
N ASN A 108 27.43 1.44 16.29
CA ASN A 108 27.22 1.16 14.86
C ASN A 108 26.12 2.01 14.26
N ALA A 109 25.75 3.14 14.88
CA ALA A 109 24.70 4.03 14.39
C ALA A 109 24.92 4.42 12.92
N LYS A 110 23.89 4.27 12.10
CA LYS A 110 23.89 4.60 10.67
C LYS A 110 22.75 5.57 10.35
N PHE A 111 23.11 6.72 9.82
CA PHE A 111 22.17 7.80 9.48
C PHE A 111 21.85 7.74 7.98
N ILE A 112 20.87 6.94 7.64
CA ILE A 112 20.44 6.75 6.23
C ILE A 112 19.29 7.69 5.87
N PRO A 113 19.15 8.11 4.61
CA PRO A 113 18.00 8.89 4.17
C PRO A 113 16.70 8.10 4.33
N ALA A 114 15.66 8.80 4.80
CA ALA A 114 14.29 8.31 4.87
C ALA A 114 13.38 9.23 4.04
N LEU A 115 12.70 8.67 3.05
CA LEU A 115 11.80 9.37 2.14
C LEU A 115 10.39 8.84 2.29
N ASP A 116 9.44 9.71 2.62
CA ASP A 116 8.02 9.37 2.61
C ASP A 116 7.39 9.65 1.25
N VAL A 117 6.62 8.68 0.75
CA VAL A 117 5.84 8.79 -0.48
C VAL A 117 4.36 8.82 -0.12
N ARG A 118 3.72 9.98 -0.28
CA ARG A 118 2.30 10.16 -0.01
C ARG A 118 1.50 10.05 -1.31
N ASN A 119 1.26 8.82 -1.75
CA ASN A 119 0.57 8.57 -3.02
C ASN A 119 -0.50 7.46 -2.92
N GLN A 120 -1.12 7.36 -1.78
CA GLN A 120 -2.26 6.50 -1.44
C GLN A 120 -2.07 5.04 -1.92
N CYS A 121 -3.10 4.46 -2.55
CA CYS A 121 -3.10 3.04 -2.94
C CYS A 121 -2.02 2.66 -3.95
N SER A 122 -1.57 3.57 -4.80
CA SER A 122 -0.44 3.34 -5.72
C SER A 122 0.93 3.64 -5.08
N GLY A 123 0.94 4.10 -3.83
CA GLY A 123 2.14 4.59 -3.13
C GLY A 123 3.29 3.59 -3.12
N PHE A 124 3.01 2.31 -2.90
CA PHE A 124 4.05 1.29 -2.94
C PHE A 124 4.77 1.21 -4.29
N LEU A 125 4.05 1.30 -5.41
CA LEU A 125 4.68 1.26 -6.74
C LEU A 125 5.49 2.52 -7.04
N TYR A 126 5.07 3.68 -6.53
CA TYR A 126 5.86 4.91 -6.59
C TYR A 126 7.14 4.80 -5.74
N ALA A 127 7.03 4.26 -4.53
CA ALA A 127 8.18 3.98 -3.66
C ALA A 127 9.14 2.97 -4.29
N LEU A 128 8.60 1.87 -4.85
CA LEU A 128 9.36 0.84 -5.55
C LEU A 128 10.14 1.41 -6.73
N SER A 129 9.50 2.26 -7.55
CA SER A 129 10.14 2.90 -8.70
C SER A 129 11.24 3.87 -8.29
N THR A 130 11.03 4.61 -7.20
CA THR A 130 12.04 5.54 -6.63
C THR A 130 13.26 4.75 -6.15
N ALA A 131 13.05 3.73 -5.33
CA ALA A 131 14.12 2.89 -4.82
C ALA A 131 14.89 2.18 -5.94
N THR A 132 14.17 1.64 -6.95
CA THR A 132 14.77 1.01 -8.14
C THR A 132 15.65 2.00 -8.90
N SER A 133 15.19 3.24 -9.08
CA SER A 133 15.96 4.28 -9.78
C SER A 133 17.24 4.66 -9.02
N MET A 134 17.17 4.76 -7.69
CA MET A 134 18.33 5.03 -6.83
C MET A 134 19.38 3.91 -6.89
N ILE A 135 18.95 2.65 -6.91
CA ILE A 135 19.85 1.51 -7.08
C ILE A 135 20.46 1.52 -8.48
N LYS A 136 19.64 1.66 -9.54
CA LYS A 136 20.12 1.67 -10.93
C LYS A 136 21.09 2.82 -11.22
N SER A 137 20.98 3.95 -10.51
CA SER A 137 21.94 5.05 -10.61
C SER A 137 23.27 4.76 -9.91
N GLY A 138 23.36 3.70 -9.11
CA GLY A 138 24.53 3.37 -8.31
C GLY A 138 24.66 4.18 -7.00
N ALA A 139 23.63 4.99 -6.65
CA ALA A 139 23.67 5.83 -5.45
C ALA A 139 23.53 5.02 -4.14
N VAL A 140 22.81 3.90 -4.18
CA VAL A 140 22.55 3.02 -3.03
C VAL A 140 22.56 1.55 -3.48
N LYS A 141 22.76 0.63 -2.53
CA LYS A 141 22.79 -0.83 -2.80
C LYS A 141 21.59 -1.55 -2.20
N HIS A 142 21.18 -1.21 -0.97
CA HIS A 142 20.09 -1.86 -0.27
C HIS A 142 19.07 -0.82 0.17
N VAL A 143 17.84 -0.94 -0.30
CA VAL A 143 16.74 -0.01 0.03
C VAL A 143 15.60 -0.79 0.65
N LEU A 144 15.19 -0.38 1.84
CA LEU A 144 13.95 -0.85 2.48
C LEU A 144 12.77 -0.05 1.91
N VAL A 145 11.86 -0.72 1.21
CA VAL A 145 10.64 -0.13 0.67
C VAL A 145 9.45 -0.64 1.45
N VAL A 146 8.71 0.27 2.07
CA VAL A 146 7.60 -0.06 2.96
C VAL A 146 6.30 0.52 2.43
N GLY A 147 5.22 -0.24 2.54
CA GLY A 147 3.85 0.25 2.46
C GLY A 147 3.15 -0.09 3.78
N ALA A 148 2.66 0.90 4.51
CA ALA A 148 2.01 0.66 5.80
C ALA A 148 0.89 1.68 6.06
N GLU A 149 -0.18 1.23 6.75
CA GLU A 149 -1.35 2.05 7.02
C GLU A 149 -2.01 1.69 8.36
N THR A 150 -2.48 2.72 9.06
CA THR A 150 -3.38 2.64 10.21
C THR A 150 -4.66 3.42 9.90
N HIS A 151 -5.52 2.81 9.07
CA HIS A 151 -6.76 3.46 8.62
C HIS A 151 -7.82 3.55 9.71
N SER A 152 -7.87 2.55 10.60
CA SER A 152 -8.90 2.45 11.63
C SER A 152 -9.02 3.71 12.49
N ALA A 153 -7.92 4.44 12.67
CA ALA A 153 -7.87 5.69 13.43
C ALA A 153 -8.63 6.86 12.78
N ALA A 154 -8.88 6.81 11.46
CA ALA A 154 -9.46 7.92 10.69
C ALA A 154 -10.72 7.53 9.91
N LEU A 155 -11.39 6.43 10.28
CA LEU A 155 -12.63 6.00 9.65
C LEU A 155 -13.85 6.66 10.31
N ASP A 156 -14.84 7.01 9.49
CA ASP A 156 -16.18 7.35 9.96
C ASP A 156 -16.92 6.06 10.33
N LEU A 157 -16.80 5.63 11.57
CA LEU A 157 -17.44 4.43 12.10
C LEU A 157 -18.92 4.69 12.48
N SER A 158 -19.63 5.48 11.66
CA SER A 158 -21.08 5.67 11.71
C SER A 158 -21.73 5.18 10.41
N THR A 159 -23.07 5.11 10.38
CA THR A 159 -23.81 4.73 9.18
C THR A 159 -23.54 5.66 7.98
N ARG A 160 -23.22 6.95 8.21
CA ARG A 160 -22.81 7.89 7.17
C ARG A 160 -21.56 7.41 6.43
N GLY A 161 -20.56 6.90 7.17
CA GLY A 161 -19.26 6.42 6.66
C GLY A 161 -19.27 5.01 6.06
N ARG A 162 -20.37 4.25 6.18
CA ARG A 162 -20.40 2.79 5.91
C ARG A 162 -19.82 2.35 4.56
N THR A 163 -19.92 3.19 3.52
CA THR A 163 -19.41 2.87 2.17
C THR A 163 -17.90 2.97 2.07
N VAL A 164 -17.25 3.64 3.02
CA VAL A 164 -15.80 3.80 3.12
C VAL A 164 -15.25 2.95 4.26
N SER A 165 -15.82 3.06 5.47
CA SER A 165 -15.35 2.35 6.64
C SER A 165 -15.43 0.81 6.52
N SER A 166 -16.36 0.30 5.71
CA SER A 166 -16.42 -1.14 5.42
C SER A 166 -15.29 -1.67 4.53
N LEU A 167 -14.50 -0.80 3.91
CA LEU A 167 -13.44 -1.21 2.99
C LEU A 167 -12.08 -1.39 3.68
N PHE A 168 -11.68 -0.43 4.52
CA PHE A 168 -10.30 -0.28 4.95
C PHE A 168 -9.94 -1.13 6.17
N GLY A 169 -8.68 -1.56 6.20
CA GLY A 169 -8.04 -2.21 7.31
C GLY A 169 -6.61 -1.71 7.50
N ASP A 170 -5.98 -2.13 8.59
CA ASP A 170 -4.62 -1.76 8.97
C ASP A 170 -3.64 -2.88 8.64
N GLY A 171 -2.40 -2.51 8.32
CA GLY A 171 -1.34 -3.46 8.03
C GLY A 171 -0.10 -2.81 7.43
N ALA A 172 0.97 -3.57 7.40
CA ALA A 172 2.25 -3.20 6.83
C ALA A 172 2.82 -4.32 5.99
N GLY A 173 3.44 -3.96 4.87
CA GLY A 173 4.26 -4.85 4.07
C GLY A 173 5.56 -4.15 3.68
N ALA A 174 6.63 -4.91 3.57
CA ALA A 174 7.94 -4.38 3.24
C ALA A 174 8.68 -5.30 2.27
N VAL A 175 9.51 -4.70 1.44
CA VAL A 175 10.50 -5.43 0.65
C VAL A 175 11.88 -4.77 0.82
N VAL A 176 12.93 -5.58 0.80
CA VAL A 176 14.29 -5.10 0.59
C VAL A 176 14.60 -5.22 -0.90
N LEU A 177 14.94 -4.09 -1.52
CA LEU A 177 15.54 -4.09 -2.86
C LEU A 177 17.05 -4.08 -2.73
N SER A 178 17.71 -4.97 -3.44
CA SER A 178 19.18 -5.07 -3.48
C SER A 178 19.72 -4.91 -4.89
N ALA A 179 20.89 -4.32 -5.00
CA ALA A 179 21.64 -4.21 -6.25
C ALA A 179 22.14 -5.58 -6.72
N THR A 180 22.11 -5.84 -8.03
CA THR A 180 22.69 -7.04 -8.65
C THR A 180 23.22 -6.74 -10.05
N GLU A 181 24.25 -7.46 -10.46
CA GLU A 181 24.73 -7.46 -11.85
C GLU A 181 24.01 -8.53 -12.70
N GLU A 182 23.20 -9.40 -12.08
CA GLU A 182 22.42 -10.41 -12.80
C GLU A 182 21.30 -9.76 -13.59
N ASP A 183 20.88 -10.40 -14.69
CA ASP A 183 19.77 -9.95 -15.52
C ASP A 183 18.42 -10.38 -14.94
N ARG A 184 18.10 -9.84 -13.77
CA ARG A 184 16.85 -10.07 -13.02
C ARG A 184 16.40 -8.82 -12.24
N GLY A 185 15.24 -8.88 -11.63
CA GLY A 185 14.69 -7.84 -10.77
C GLY A 185 13.65 -6.97 -11.48
N ILE A 186 13.52 -5.73 -11.06
CA ILE A 186 12.51 -4.79 -11.58
C ILE A 186 12.92 -4.38 -13.00
N ARG A 187 12.24 -4.95 -14.00
CA ARG A 187 12.49 -4.71 -15.43
C ARG A 187 12.03 -3.32 -15.83
N ARG A 188 10.77 -3.06 -15.56
CA ARG A 188 10.09 -1.83 -15.99
C ARG A 188 9.00 -1.45 -15.03
N TRP A 189 8.73 -0.16 -14.97
CA TRP A 189 7.55 0.40 -14.33
C TRP A 189 6.97 1.54 -15.15
N LYS A 190 5.68 1.79 -14.95
CA LYS A 190 4.96 2.94 -15.51
C LYS A 190 4.07 3.51 -14.42
N LEU A 191 4.11 4.81 -14.24
CA LEU A 191 3.32 5.54 -13.28
C LEU A 191 2.50 6.61 -13.99
N GLY A 192 1.35 6.97 -13.44
CA GLY A 192 0.50 8.02 -13.99
C GLY A 192 -0.38 8.67 -12.94
N ALA A 193 -0.82 9.88 -13.23
CA ALA A 193 -1.75 10.65 -12.41
C ALA A 193 -2.72 11.46 -13.27
N ASP A 194 -3.95 11.68 -12.76
CA ASP A 194 -4.97 12.51 -13.38
C ASP A 194 -5.63 13.41 -12.33
N GLY A 195 -5.12 14.62 -12.19
CA GLY A 195 -5.57 15.60 -11.20
C GLY A 195 -7.01 16.11 -11.37
N ARG A 196 -7.67 15.82 -12.51
CA ARG A 196 -9.10 16.16 -12.70
C ARG A 196 -10.01 15.48 -11.70
N TYR A 197 -9.56 14.37 -11.10
CA TYR A 197 -10.32 13.56 -10.14
C TYR A 197 -9.85 13.74 -8.69
N ALA A 198 -9.09 14.80 -8.39
CA ALA A 198 -8.48 15.00 -7.06
C ALA A 198 -9.49 14.95 -5.90
N ASP A 199 -10.71 15.42 -6.13
CA ASP A 199 -11.80 15.45 -5.13
C ASP A 199 -12.71 14.22 -5.13
N THR A 200 -12.52 13.27 -6.05
CA THR A 200 -13.40 12.11 -6.23
C THR A 200 -13.27 11.07 -5.11
N LEU A 201 -12.04 10.93 -4.58
CA LEU A 201 -11.71 10.15 -3.39
C LEU A 201 -10.72 10.97 -2.57
N ALA A 202 -11.19 11.66 -1.54
CA ALA A 202 -10.38 12.60 -0.80
C ALA A 202 -10.80 12.72 0.67
N GLN A 203 -9.83 12.95 1.53
CA GLN A 203 -9.99 13.42 2.91
C GLN A 203 -9.42 14.84 2.98
N ARG A 204 -10.24 15.82 3.36
CA ARG A 204 -9.92 17.25 3.22
C ARG A 204 -9.46 17.93 4.50
N ILE A 205 -9.24 17.17 5.57
CA ILE A 205 -8.67 17.71 6.79
C ILE A 205 -7.28 18.26 6.51
N TRP A 206 -6.88 19.30 7.25
CA TRP A 206 -5.71 20.13 7.01
C TRP A 206 -5.78 20.94 5.70
N ASP A 207 -6.92 21.59 5.47
CA ASP A 207 -7.01 22.55 4.39
C ASP A 207 -6.21 23.82 4.75
N ILE A 208 -4.94 23.83 4.39
CA ILE A 208 -4.00 24.95 4.68
C ILE A 208 -4.36 26.27 3.98
N ARG A 209 -5.38 26.27 3.10
CA ARG A 209 -5.97 27.51 2.56
C ARG A 209 -6.80 28.26 3.60
N LYS A 210 -7.22 27.60 4.68
CA LYS A 210 -7.92 28.20 5.82
C LYS A 210 -6.92 28.70 6.86
N ARG A 211 -7.33 29.69 7.67
CA ARG A 211 -6.50 30.27 8.71
C ARG A 211 -7.34 30.57 9.97
N PRO A 212 -7.16 29.83 11.05
CA PRO A 212 -6.36 28.61 11.16
C PRO A 212 -6.94 27.47 10.29
N PHE A 213 -6.12 26.48 9.92
CA PHE A 213 -6.58 25.35 9.06
C PHE A 213 -7.55 24.41 9.80
N ILE A 214 -7.55 24.39 11.11
CA ILE A 214 -8.59 23.84 11.98
C ILE A 214 -9.11 24.99 12.84
N PRO A 215 -10.33 25.49 12.61
CA PRO A 215 -10.94 26.49 13.49
C PRO A 215 -11.09 25.90 14.89
N VAL A 216 -10.78 26.72 15.91
CA VAL A 216 -10.98 26.35 17.32
C VAL A 216 -11.97 27.32 17.94
N ASP A 217 -12.76 26.86 18.89
CA ASP A 217 -13.65 27.71 19.71
C ASP A 217 -12.88 28.42 20.85
N GLU A 218 -13.58 29.14 21.68
CA GLU A 218 -13.02 29.89 22.83
C GLU A 218 -12.36 28.98 23.90
N ASN A 219 -12.69 27.67 23.89
CA ASN A 219 -12.10 26.68 24.79
C ASN A 219 -10.91 25.95 24.15
N GLY A 220 -10.51 26.32 22.93
CA GLY A 220 -9.44 25.64 22.18
C GLY A 220 -9.87 24.32 21.54
N ILE A 221 -11.17 24.03 21.47
CA ILE A 221 -11.72 22.80 20.86
C ILE A 221 -11.86 23.01 19.35
N GLY A 222 -11.25 22.09 18.58
CA GLY A 222 -11.28 22.13 17.13
C GLY A 222 -12.70 21.89 16.57
N GLN A 223 -13.12 22.73 15.63
CA GLN A 223 -14.41 22.67 14.95
C GLN A 223 -14.18 22.13 13.52
N VAL A 224 -14.29 20.81 13.33
CA VAL A 224 -14.10 20.16 12.04
C VAL A 224 -15.39 19.48 11.60
N GLN A 225 -15.87 19.83 10.41
CA GLN A 225 -17.05 19.16 9.83
C GLN A 225 -16.68 17.73 9.42
N PRO A 226 -17.59 16.76 9.64
CA PRO A 226 -17.34 15.35 9.28
C PRO A 226 -16.91 15.15 7.83
N GLU A 227 -17.44 15.93 6.90
CA GLU A 227 -17.11 15.87 5.48
C GLU A 227 -15.68 16.30 5.16
N MET A 228 -15.05 17.02 6.07
CA MET A 228 -13.61 17.34 5.98
C MET A 228 -12.76 16.29 6.67
N MET A 229 -13.23 15.80 7.82
CA MET A 229 -12.49 14.90 8.70
C MET A 229 -12.34 13.51 8.11
N PHE A 230 -13.38 13.01 7.42
CA PHE A 230 -13.43 11.66 6.91
C PHE A 230 -13.35 11.62 5.39
N ALA A 231 -12.79 10.52 4.86
CA ALA A 231 -12.67 10.32 3.43
C ALA A 231 -14.06 10.26 2.77
N GLN A 232 -14.20 10.97 1.65
CA GLN A 232 -15.37 10.96 0.78
C GLN A 232 -15.02 10.24 -0.51
N MET A 233 -15.95 9.44 -1.06
CA MET A 233 -15.71 8.65 -2.27
C MET A 233 -16.94 8.58 -3.19
N ASP A 234 -16.75 8.92 -4.48
CA ASP A 234 -17.64 8.50 -5.55
C ASP A 234 -17.22 7.13 -6.08
N GLY A 235 -17.76 6.08 -5.47
CA GLY A 235 -17.38 4.70 -5.79
C GLY A 235 -17.60 4.28 -7.24
N LYS A 236 -18.61 4.87 -7.94
CA LYS A 236 -18.88 4.56 -9.34
C LYS A 236 -17.79 5.11 -10.27
N THR A 237 -17.41 6.36 -10.06
CA THR A 237 -16.32 7.00 -10.82
C THR A 237 -14.98 6.34 -10.52
N VAL A 238 -14.71 6.00 -9.25
CA VAL A 238 -13.51 5.25 -8.84
C VAL A 238 -13.44 3.90 -9.56
N PHE A 239 -14.51 3.09 -9.53
CA PHE A 239 -14.55 1.78 -10.17
C PHE A 239 -14.23 1.85 -11.67
N LYS A 240 -14.92 2.73 -12.39
CA LYS A 240 -14.75 2.91 -13.84
C LYS A 240 -13.28 3.24 -14.20
N ASN A 241 -12.71 4.24 -13.51
CA ASN A 241 -11.34 4.66 -13.77
C ASN A 241 -10.30 3.61 -13.32
N ALA A 242 -10.55 2.91 -12.22
CA ALA A 242 -9.66 1.84 -11.76
C ALA A 242 -9.50 0.75 -12.82
N VAL A 243 -10.60 0.23 -13.34
CA VAL A 243 -10.58 -0.80 -14.40
C VAL A 243 -9.83 -0.30 -15.64
N GLU A 244 -10.20 0.87 -16.16
CA GLU A 244 -9.61 1.44 -17.37
C GLU A 244 -8.10 1.69 -17.20
N ARG A 245 -7.70 2.35 -16.10
CA ARG A 245 -6.29 2.71 -15.87
C ARG A 245 -5.40 1.53 -15.52
N MET A 246 -5.90 0.56 -14.73
CA MET A 246 -5.12 -0.63 -14.38
C MET A 246 -4.87 -1.51 -15.60
N ILE A 247 -5.87 -1.72 -16.46
CA ILE A 247 -5.70 -2.45 -17.73
C ILE A 247 -4.71 -1.70 -18.63
N GLY A 248 -4.92 -0.40 -18.84
CA GLY A 248 -4.07 0.43 -19.71
C GLY A 248 -2.62 0.41 -19.28
N VAL A 249 -2.34 0.68 -18.00
CA VAL A 249 -0.95 0.74 -17.49
C VAL A 249 -0.25 -0.63 -17.49
N LEU A 250 -1.01 -1.73 -17.35
CA LEU A 250 -0.45 -3.07 -17.49
C LEU A 250 0.08 -3.30 -18.91
N PHE A 251 -0.69 -2.95 -19.94
CA PHE A 251 -0.19 -3.02 -21.31
C PHE A 251 1.00 -2.08 -21.56
N GLU A 252 0.97 -0.87 -21.00
CA GLU A 252 2.07 0.10 -21.14
C GLU A 252 3.38 -0.39 -20.52
N VAL A 253 3.34 -1.23 -19.50
CA VAL A 253 4.54 -1.78 -18.86
C VAL A 253 5.03 -3.05 -19.54
N LEU A 254 4.14 -3.88 -20.09
CA LEU A 254 4.48 -5.14 -20.73
C LEU A 254 4.97 -4.98 -22.18
N ALA A 255 4.31 -4.14 -22.97
CA ALA A 255 4.58 -4.02 -24.41
C ALA A 255 6.04 -3.65 -24.77
N PRO A 256 6.71 -2.69 -24.08
CA PRO A 256 8.12 -2.39 -24.37
C PRO A 256 9.08 -3.53 -24.04
N GLU A 257 8.72 -4.43 -23.12
CA GLU A 257 9.47 -5.64 -22.79
C GLU A 257 9.14 -6.81 -23.74
N LYS A 258 8.25 -6.60 -24.72
CA LYS A 258 7.72 -7.62 -25.64
C LYS A 258 7.02 -8.76 -24.90
N LEU A 259 6.44 -8.48 -23.73
CA LEU A 259 5.69 -9.41 -22.91
C LEU A 259 4.19 -9.27 -23.15
N THR A 260 3.48 -10.36 -22.96
CA THR A 260 2.02 -10.44 -22.93
C THR A 260 1.56 -10.94 -21.57
N GLY A 261 0.26 -10.97 -21.31
CA GLY A 261 -0.27 -11.56 -20.07
C GLY A 261 0.03 -13.06 -19.94
N LEU A 262 0.31 -13.76 -21.04
CA LEU A 262 0.68 -15.18 -21.03
C LEU A 262 2.08 -15.42 -20.44
N ASP A 263 2.98 -14.45 -20.60
CA ASP A 263 4.36 -14.52 -20.10
C ASP A 263 4.47 -14.20 -18.60
N ILE A 264 3.40 -13.72 -17.99
CA ILE A 264 3.35 -13.42 -16.55
C ILE A 264 2.92 -14.68 -15.79
N ASP A 265 3.68 -15.01 -14.75
CA ASP A 265 3.41 -16.16 -13.90
C ASP A 265 2.50 -15.79 -12.71
N LEU A 266 2.60 -14.55 -12.21
CA LEU A 266 1.78 -14.07 -11.09
C LEU A 266 1.39 -12.60 -11.26
N PHE A 267 0.09 -12.33 -11.13
CA PHE A 267 -0.45 -10.97 -11.06
C PHE A 267 -0.76 -10.59 -9.61
N VAL A 268 -0.17 -9.50 -9.16
CA VAL A 268 -0.32 -8.94 -7.81
C VAL A 268 -0.97 -7.57 -7.94
N PHE A 269 -2.30 -7.53 -7.85
CA PHE A 269 -3.07 -6.30 -7.95
C PHE A 269 -3.32 -5.70 -6.57
N HIS A 270 -3.38 -4.38 -6.50
CA HIS A 270 -3.87 -3.68 -5.33
C HIS A 270 -5.21 -4.24 -4.88
N GLN A 271 -5.38 -4.43 -3.58
CA GLN A 271 -6.55 -5.03 -2.96
C GLN A 271 -7.53 -3.95 -2.47
N ALA A 272 -8.16 -3.21 -3.41
CA ALA A 272 -9.13 -2.17 -3.08
C ALA A 272 -10.57 -2.70 -2.96
N ASN A 273 -10.93 -3.56 -3.90
CA ASN A 273 -12.24 -4.18 -4.03
C ASN A 273 -12.11 -5.42 -4.92
N LEU A 274 -12.54 -6.57 -4.44
CA LEU A 274 -12.45 -7.83 -5.18
C LEU A 274 -13.16 -7.75 -6.55
N ARG A 275 -14.25 -6.96 -6.66
CA ARG A 275 -15.00 -6.81 -7.91
C ARG A 275 -14.20 -6.13 -9.01
N ILE A 276 -13.31 -5.18 -8.66
CA ILE A 276 -12.39 -4.55 -9.60
C ILE A 276 -11.41 -5.60 -10.14
N ASN A 277 -10.77 -6.36 -9.25
CA ASN A 277 -9.79 -7.37 -9.63
C ASN A 277 -10.42 -8.49 -10.46
N GLN A 278 -11.59 -8.98 -10.07
CA GLN A 278 -12.36 -9.99 -10.84
C GLN A 278 -12.73 -9.48 -12.23
N TYR A 279 -13.19 -8.24 -12.35
CA TYR A 279 -13.53 -7.66 -13.64
C TYR A 279 -12.31 -7.57 -14.58
N ILE A 280 -11.16 -7.11 -14.06
CA ILE A 280 -9.90 -7.03 -14.82
C ILE A 280 -9.45 -8.45 -15.22
N GLN A 281 -9.48 -9.39 -14.29
CA GLN A 281 -9.11 -10.78 -14.49
C GLN A 281 -9.93 -11.42 -15.64
N GLN A 282 -11.25 -11.25 -15.59
CA GLN A 282 -12.16 -11.75 -16.63
C GLN A 282 -11.91 -11.08 -17.98
N THR A 283 -11.74 -9.74 -17.99
CA THR A 283 -11.50 -8.96 -19.21
C THR A 283 -10.21 -9.38 -19.91
N LEU A 284 -9.17 -9.70 -19.15
CA LEU A 284 -7.86 -10.09 -19.66
C LEU A 284 -7.68 -11.61 -19.76
N ALA A 285 -8.71 -12.38 -19.43
CA ALA A 285 -8.69 -13.86 -19.39
C ALA A 285 -7.50 -14.41 -18.58
N ILE A 286 -7.18 -13.77 -17.43
CA ILE A 286 -6.10 -14.24 -16.54
C ILE A 286 -6.59 -15.48 -15.77
N PRO A 287 -5.87 -16.62 -15.84
CA PRO A 287 -6.22 -17.82 -15.10
C PRO A 287 -6.20 -17.62 -13.57
N ASP A 288 -7.07 -18.32 -12.84
CA ASP A 288 -7.19 -18.19 -11.39
C ASP A 288 -5.89 -18.49 -10.66
N GLU A 289 -5.13 -19.48 -11.16
CA GLU A 289 -3.84 -19.87 -10.59
C GLU A 289 -2.76 -18.78 -10.68
N LYS A 290 -2.91 -17.84 -11.62
CA LYS A 290 -2.00 -16.70 -11.80
C LYS A 290 -2.40 -15.47 -11.00
N MET A 291 -3.52 -15.49 -10.26
CA MET A 291 -3.97 -14.40 -9.40
C MET A 291 -3.82 -14.74 -7.92
N VAL A 292 -3.57 -13.72 -7.11
CA VAL A 292 -3.58 -13.81 -5.64
C VAL A 292 -4.45 -12.71 -5.05
N HIS A 293 -5.19 -13.09 -3.98
CA HIS A 293 -6.05 -12.19 -3.24
C HIS A 293 -5.92 -12.47 -1.74
N ASN A 294 -6.08 -11.44 -0.93
CA ASN A 294 -6.19 -11.51 0.52
C ASN A 294 -7.16 -10.47 1.09
N ILE A 295 -7.87 -9.78 0.20
CA ILE A 295 -8.81 -8.71 0.54
C ILE A 295 -9.95 -9.20 1.42
N GLU A 296 -10.37 -10.45 1.29
CA GLU A 296 -11.41 -11.08 2.12
C GLU A 296 -11.03 -11.08 3.60
N ARG A 297 -9.73 -11.18 3.92
CA ARG A 297 -9.19 -11.28 5.27
C ARG A 297 -8.73 -9.96 5.87
N TYR A 298 -8.22 -9.04 5.04
CA TYR A 298 -7.54 -7.83 5.50
C TYR A 298 -8.20 -6.54 5.05
N GLY A 299 -9.17 -6.61 4.13
CA GLY A 299 -9.74 -5.43 3.51
C GLY A 299 -8.71 -4.67 2.66
N ASN A 300 -8.94 -3.39 2.48
CA ASN A 300 -8.05 -2.49 1.77
C ASN A 300 -7.04 -1.86 2.73
N THR A 301 -5.81 -2.34 2.74
CA THR A 301 -4.69 -1.77 3.49
C THR A 301 -3.86 -0.78 2.64
N THR A 302 -4.45 -0.20 1.63
CA THR A 302 -3.93 0.89 0.75
C THR A 302 -2.53 0.61 0.20
N ALA A 303 -1.48 1.32 0.62
CA ALA A 303 -0.12 1.12 0.14
C ALA A 303 0.49 -0.22 0.59
N ALA A 304 -0.03 -0.82 1.66
CA ALA A 304 0.46 -2.09 2.18
C ALA A 304 -0.06 -3.31 1.41
N THR A 305 -1.13 -3.19 0.58
CA THR A 305 -1.78 -4.34 -0.05
C THR A 305 -0.85 -5.17 -0.91
N ILE A 306 -0.08 -4.55 -1.81
CA ILE A 306 0.84 -5.25 -2.71
C ILE A 306 1.99 -5.91 -1.92
N PRO A 307 2.74 -5.22 -1.05
CA PRO A 307 3.85 -5.86 -0.36
C PRO A 307 3.40 -6.94 0.64
N ILE A 308 2.22 -6.83 1.28
CA ILE A 308 1.65 -7.92 2.09
C ILE A 308 1.39 -9.14 1.19
N LEU A 309 0.74 -8.93 0.05
CA LEU A 309 0.38 -10.01 -0.87
C LEU A 309 1.61 -10.69 -1.47
N LEU A 310 2.68 -9.93 -1.79
CA LEU A 310 3.96 -10.47 -2.21
C LEU A 310 4.58 -11.37 -1.12
N ALA A 311 4.61 -10.89 0.12
CA ALA A 311 5.19 -11.63 1.24
C ALA A 311 4.42 -12.93 1.52
N GLU A 312 3.09 -12.91 1.53
CA GLU A 312 2.25 -14.11 1.66
C GLU A 312 2.43 -15.08 0.47
N ALA A 313 2.57 -14.57 -0.75
CA ALA A 313 2.81 -15.41 -1.93
C ALA A 313 4.16 -16.12 -1.86
N VAL A 314 5.20 -15.47 -1.32
CA VAL A 314 6.50 -16.10 -1.06
C VAL A 314 6.39 -17.14 0.05
N GLU A 315 5.79 -16.79 1.19
CA GLU A 315 5.64 -17.68 2.35
C GLU A 315 4.85 -18.95 2.00
N SER A 316 3.78 -18.82 1.21
CA SER A 316 2.98 -19.96 0.73
C SER A 316 3.64 -20.76 -0.39
N GLY A 317 4.78 -20.33 -0.91
CA GLY A 317 5.45 -20.95 -2.05
C GLY A 317 4.72 -20.76 -3.40
N LYS A 318 3.74 -19.86 -3.47
CA LYS A 318 3.06 -19.50 -4.71
C LYS A 318 3.92 -18.62 -5.60
N LEU A 319 4.75 -17.77 -5.01
CA LEU A 319 5.76 -16.98 -5.68
C LEU A 319 7.16 -17.56 -5.44
N LYS A 320 7.86 -17.88 -6.53
CA LYS A 320 9.17 -18.57 -6.49
C LYS A 320 10.20 -17.83 -7.34
N PRO A 321 11.50 -17.98 -7.04
CA PRO A 321 12.57 -17.46 -7.88
C PRO A 321 12.42 -17.89 -9.35
N GLY A 322 12.65 -16.95 -10.26
CA GLY A 322 12.55 -17.15 -11.71
C GLY A 322 11.18 -16.86 -12.30
N MET A 323 10.14 -16.64 -11.48
CA MET A 323 8.80 -16.25 -11.96
C MET A 323 8.76 -14.79 -12.40
N LYS A 324 7.94 -14.49 -13.40
CA LYS A 324 7.61 -13.12 -13.82
C LYS A 324 6.36 -12.62 -13.08
N VAL A 325 6.51 -11.49 -12.41
CA VAL A 325 5.44 -10.88 -11.61
C VAL A 325 5.03 -9.55 -12.23
N ALA A 326 3.73 -9.34 -12.40
CA ALA A 326 3.16 -8.05 -12.75
C ALA A 326 2.40 -7.47 -11.55
N MET A 327 2.82 -6.31 -11.09
CA MET A 327 2.19 -5.57 -10.00
C MET A 327 1.41 -4.39 -10.58
N VAL A 328 0.17 -4.17 -10.13
CA VAL A 328 -0.68 -3.07 -10.62
C VAL A 328 -1.48 -2.45 -9.50
N ALA A 329 -1.52 -1.12 -9.45
CA ALA A 329 -2.32 -0.37 -8.48
C ALA A 329 -3.00 0.83 -9.10
N PHE A 330 -4.12 1.21 -8.49
CA PHE A 330 -4.86 2.45 -8.76
C PHE A 330 -5.35 3.02 -7.41
N GLY A 331 -5.37 4.33 -7.29
CA GLY A 331 -5.80 4.99 -6.07
C GLY A 331 -6.26 6.43 -6.25
N SER A 332 -6.54 7.05 -5.12
CA SER A 332 -6.94 8.46 -5.04
C SER A 332 -5.94 9.35 -5.79
N GLY A 333 -6.48 10.45 -6.34
CA GLY A 333 -5.69 11.45 -7.06
C GLY A 333 -6.31 11.86 -8.41
N PHE A 334 -6.68 11.07 -9.43
CA PHE A 334 -6.31 9.64 -9.41
C PHE A 334 -4.84 9.42 -9.68
N THR A 335 -4.29 8.36 -9.12
CA THR A 335 -2.94 7.91 -9.38
C THR A 335 -2.94 6.41 -9.66
N TRP A 336 -2.02 5.94 -10.50
CA TRP A 336 -1.90 4.53 -10.84
C TRP A 336 -0.46 4.16 -11.17
N GLY A 337 -0.20 2.88 -11.22
CA GLY A 337 1.08 2.36 -11.65
C GLY A 337 1.04 0.88 -11.91
N ALA A 338 2.03 0.43 -12.69
CA ALA A 338 2.37 -0.97 -12.85
C ALA A 338 3.88 -1.16 -12.84
N ALA A 339 4.31 -2.34 -12.44
CA ALA A 339 5.69 -2.79 -12.55
C ALA A 339 5.73 -4.25 -12.96
N VAL A 340 6.73 -4.62 -13.76
CA VAL A 340 7.05 -6.01 -14.10
C VAL A 340 8.43 -6.35 -13.58
N CYS A 341 8.54 -7.55 -13.02
CA CYS A 341 9.71 -8.02 -12.30
C CYS A 341 10.01 -9.47 -12.65
N ASP A 342 11.28 -9.81 -12.85
CA ASP A 342 11.78 -11.18 -12.74
C ASP A 342 12.17 -11.43 -11.29
N TRP A 343 11.44 -12.33 -10.65
CA TRP A 343 11.52 -12.58 -9.20
C TRP A 343 12.76 -13.38 -8.78
#